data_1e00a258e1d315bc8ba08169d5375ee5
#
_entry.id   1e00a258e1d315bc8ba08169d5375ee5
#
_cell.length_a   1.000
_cell.length_b   1.000
_cell.length_c   1.000
_cell.angle_alpha   90.00
_cell.angle_beta   90.00
_cell.angle_gamma   90.00
#
_symmetry.space_group_name_H-M   'P 1'
#
loop_
_entity.id
_entity.type
_entity.pdbx_description
1 polymer ?
#
loop_
_entity_poly.entity_id
_entity_poly.type
_entity_poly.pdbx_seq_one_letter_code
_entity_poly.pdbx_strand_id
1 'polypeptide(L)'
;MEIDPQLPIPLYFQLKTLLVEEILSGRYDLEKRLPTEHELCHRFEISRTPVTRALTELADEGVILRHRRRGSFVNPHWLSRRPDQPEIRAIVPAEGPWARMVRDAAGPGNQISVVEVPGHTLHHTLRHAVAEGQAPDVALLDNVWVPEFAAAGFIYALEELNEQWVHDEHEVDFLAPLVRVNRYDGKTFGVSPFADVAGLWYRRDALGALGLDPPLTWADLRLVGRAFADAGVPSPIVMPGGSRAHEATAYFLIAFLASNGVQVLGPEGVMLGSAATAQALRFLRSLVEDGLVPLDVVGYEWNQTVRLLAEGRAALSFGGSYEGEALADALGVPHPEVWDHFGFTHVPAGPRGAPASVAGGMMFAVFRQADQPGLAMRLLERVVEPEALARFARSSGRTPSRRSAIELVAPDAPFLSRTAELLETAASRPWLPSYPRVSAQLQAMLEAVLTGRLGPTAAAQRTADMIGAITGRPVVAEPEPVVVAAAAV
;
A
#
# COMPACT_ATOMS: atom_id res chain seq x y z
N MET A 1 -9.07 16.85 6.51
CA MET A 1 -7.99 17.24 5.56
C MET A 1 -8.15 18.73 5.27
N GLU A 2 -7.07 19.49 5.13
CA GLU A 2 -7.08 20.89 4.67
C GLU A 2 -6.57 20.92 3.23
N ILE A 3 -7.09 21.88 2.44
CA ILE A 3 -6.58 22.09 1.07
C ILE A 3 -5.22 22.78 1.17
N ASP A 4 -4.19 22.17 0.64
CA ASP A 4 -2.84 22.71 0.61
C ASP A 4 -2.44 23.10 -0.83
N PRO A 5 -2.34 24.43 -1.13
CA PRO A 5 -1.91 24.90 -2.45
C PRO A 5 -0.48 24.52 -2.83
N GLN A 6 0.34 24.09 -1.88
CA GLN A 6 1.74 23.71 -2.10
C GLN A 6 1.89 22.25 -2.50
N LEU A 7 0.85 21.43 -2.36
CA LEU A 7 0.87 20.05 -2.83
C LEU A 7 0.83 20.01 -4.37
N PRO A 8 1.55 19.07 -5.02
CA PRO A 8 1.53 18.91 -6.46
C PRO A 8 0.19 18.32 -6.98
N ILE A 9 -0.82 18.26 -6.13
CA ILE A 9 -2.17 17.78 -6.43
C ILE A 9 -3.05 18.99 -6.80
N PRO A 10 -3.74 19.00 -7.96
CA PRO A 10 -4.60 20.10 -8.35
C PRO A 10 -5.66 20.43 -7.29
N LEU A 11 -5.86 21.71 -6.97
CA LEU A 11 -6.79 22.16 -5.92
C LEU A 11 -8.23 21.65 -6.11
N TYR A 12 -8.68 21.51 -7.36
CA TYR A 12 -10.01 20.95 -7.63
C TYR A 12 -10.12 19.48 -7.20
N PHE A 13 -9.04 18.72 -7.35
CA PHE A 13 -9.00 17.31 -6.97
C PHE A 13 -8.98 17.16 -5.45
N GLN A 14 -8.17 17.97 -4.76
CA GLN A 14 -8.17 18.02 -3.28
C GLN A 14 -9.55 18.35 -2.72
N LEU A 15 -10.22 19.38 -3.29
CA LEU A 15 -11.57 19.76 -2.88
C LEU A 15 -12.59 18.66 -3.17
N LYS A 16 -12.53 18.02 -4.35
CA LYS A 16 -13.39 16.91 -4.72
C LYS A 16 -13.27 15.78 -3.71
N THR A 17 -12.05 15.37 -3.37
CA THR A 17 -11.74 14.35 -2.38
C THR A 17 -12.33 14.69 -1.01
N LEU A 18 -12.10 15.91 -0.54
CA LEU A 18 -12.65 16.41 0.73
C LEU A 18 -14.18 16.35 0.78
N LEU A 19 -14.84 16.75 -0.30
CA LEU A 19 -16.30 16.73 -0.37
C LEU A 19 -16.84 15.30 -0.38
N VAL A 20 -16.17 14.36 -1.05
CA VAL A 20 -16.50 12.93 -1.00
C VAL A 20 -16.34 12.39 0.41
N GLU A 21 -15.25 12.70 1.11
CA GLU A 21 -15.06 12.32 2.53
C GLU A 21 -16.17 12.88 3.43
N GLU A 22 -16.53 14.14 3.24
CA GLU A 22 -17.59 14.78 4.03
C GLU A 22 -18.98 14.19 3.76
N ILE A 23 -19.24 13.75 2.51
CA ILE A 23 -20.48 13.03 2.15
C ILE A 23 -20.46 11.64 2.80
N LEU A 24 -19.39 10.89 2.67
CA LEU A 24 -19.25 9.54 3.21
C LEU A 24 -19.24 9.52 4.75
N SER A 25 -18.73 10.57 5.41
CA SER A 25 -18.79 10.73 6.87
C SER A 25 -20.17 11.16 7.40
N GLY A 26 -21.16 11.32 6.50
CA GLY A 26 -22.52 11.74 6.88
C GLY A 26 -22.65 13.22 7.25
N ARG A 27 -21.65 14.04 6.96
CA ARG A 27 -21.72 15.49 7.20
C ARG A 27 -22.79 16.18 6.37
N TYR A 28 -23.04 15.65 5.16
CA TYR A 28 -24.12 16.02 4.27
C TYR A 28 -25.05 14.82 4.11
N ASP A 29 -26.21 14.88 4.77
CA ASP A 29 -27.27 13.90 4.54
C ASP A 29 -28.05 14.22 3.25
N LEU A 30 -28.93 13.30 2.85
CA LEU A 30 -29.67 13.39 1.59
C LEU A 30 -30.57 14.63 1.49
N GLU A 31 -30.92 15.25 2.60
CA GLU A 31 -31.81 16.42 2.65
C GLU A 31 -31.01 17.73 2.77
N LYS A 32 -29.77 17.68 3.20
CA LYS A 32 -28.90 18.85 3.36
C LYS A 32 -28.25 19.24 2.04
N ARG A 33 -28.41 20.52 1.72
CA ARG A 33 -27.70 21.15 0.59
C ARG A 33 -26.20 21.18 0.85
N LEU A 34 -25.40 20.79 -0.13
CA LEU A 34 -23.96 21.07 -0.12
C LEU A 34 -23.71 22.58 -0.12
N PRO A 35 -22.59 23.04 0.44
CA PRO A 35 -22.19 24.43 0.33
C PRO A 35 -22.18 24.91 -1.13
N THR A 36 -22.55 26.15 -1.33
CA THR A 36 -22.48 26.80 -2.64
C THR A 36 -21.03 26.99 -3.09
N GLU A 37 -20.82 27.23 -4.38
CA GLU A 37 -19.48 27.57 -4.91
C GLU A 37 -18.84 28.72 -4.10
N HIS A 38 -19.63 29.73 -3.75
CA HIS A 38 -19.16 30.88 -2.98
C HIS A 38 -18.74 30.49 -1.54
N GLU A 39 -19.56 29.69 -0.87
CA GLU A 39 -19.28 29.19 0.47
C GLU A 39 -18.03 28.29 0.49
N LEU A 40 -17.83 27.45 -0.53
CA LEU A 40 -16.64 26.62 -0.68
C LEU A 40 -15.38 27.45 -0.96
N CYS A 41 -15.48 28.47 -1.85
CA CYS A 41 -14.37 29.40 -2.07
C CYS A 41 -13.93 30.09 -0.77
N HIS A 42 -14.89 30.54 0.02
CA HIS A 42 -14.60 31.21 1.27
C HIS A 42 -14.04 30.26 2.34
N ARG A 43 -14.62 29.04 2.43
CA ARG A 43 -14.22 28.05 3.44
C ARG A 43 -12.80 27.54 3.24
N PHE A 44 -12.39 27.34 1.99
CA PHE A 44 -11.10 26.75 1.63
C PHE A 44 -10.09 27.76 1.08
N GLU A 45 -10.45 29.05 1.06
CA GLU A 45 -9.61 30.16 0.57
C GLU A 45 -9.06 29.95 -0.85
N ILE A 46 -9.84 29.28 -1.73
CA ILE A 46 -9.47 28.97 -3.10
C ILE A 46 -10.33 29.75 -4.10
N SER A 47 -9.82 29.94 -5.31
CA SER A 47 -10.53 30.60 -6.40
C SER A 47 -11.73 29.78 -6.90
N ARG A 48 -12.62 30.42 -7.65
CA ARG A 48 -13.85 29.77 -8.15
C ARG A 48 -13.60 28.64 -9.14
N THR A 49 -12.56 28.74 -9.97
CA THR A 49 -12.30 27.76 -11.04
C THR A 49 -12.15 26.33 -10.53
N PRO A 50 -11.26 26.03 -9.56
CA PRO A 50 -11.16 24.68 -9.00
C PRO A 50 -12.44 24.23 -8.30
N VAL A 51 -13.19 25.12 -7.66
CA VAL A 51 -14.47 24.79 -7.01
C VAL A 51 -15.52 24.37 -8.04
N THR A 52 -15.68 25.17 -9.10
CA THR A 52 -16.63 24.86 -10.19
C THR A 52 -16.27 23.53 -10.84
N ARG A 53 -14.98 23.27 -11.09
CA ARG A 53 -14.49 22.02 -11.68
C ARG A 53 -14.78 20.83 -10.75
N ALA A 54 -14.44 20.90 -9.48
CA ALA A 54 -14.70 19.83 -8.51
C ALA A 54 -16.20 19.46 -8.45
N LEU A 55 -17.08 20.46 -8.34
CA LEU A 55 -18.52 20.24 -8.31
C LEU A 55 -19.08 19.72 -9.63
N THR A 56 -18.48 20.08 -10.77
CA THR A 56 -18.88 19.56 -12.08
C THR A 56 -18.50 18.10 -12.20
N GLU A 57 -17.26 17.73 -11.88
CA GLU A 57 -16.82 16.33 -11.87
C GLU A 57 -17.66 15.48 -10.93
N LEU A 58 -17.94 15.95 -9.70
CA LEU A 58 -18.83 15.24 -8.76
C LEU A 58 -20.26 15.04 -9.31
N ALA A 59 -20.76 16.00 -10.10
CA ALA A 59 -22.08 15.86 -10.74
C ALA A 59 -22.04 14.91 -11.94
N ASP A 60 -20.99 14.97 -12.75
CA ASP A 60 -20.79 14.07 -13.89
C ASP A 60 -20.59 12.62 -13.46
N GLU A 61 -19.93 12.42 -12.31
CA GLU A 61 -19.77 11.11 -11.65
C GLU A 61 -21.03 10.67 -10.90
N GLY A 62 -22.06 11.50 -10.86
CA GLY A 62 -23.33 11.19 -10.21
C GLY A 62 -23.29 11.21 -8.68
N VAL A 63 -22.20 11.66 -8.07
CA VAL A 63 -22.06 11.79 -6.60
C VAL A 63 -23.05 12.82 -6.05
N ILE A 64 -23.22 13.91 -6.77
CA ILE A 64 -24.15 14.99 -6.41
C ILE A 64 -25.14 15.30 -7.54
N LEU A 65 -26.31 15.80 -7.16
CA LEU A 65 -27.32 16.34 -8.08
C LEU A 65 -27.27 17.88 -8.02
N ARG A 66 -27.03 18.53 -9.18
CA ARG A 66 -27.06 19.99 -9.28
C ARG A 66 -28.42 20.48 -9.78
N HIS A 67 -29.14 21.17 -8.95
CA HIS A 67 -30.44 21.76 -9.29
C HIS A 67 -30.33 23.26 -9.53
N ARG A 68 -30.73 23.69 -10.72
CA ARG A 68 -30.73 25.12 -11.07
C ARG A 68 -31.58 25.89 -10.05
N ARG A 69 -31.01 26.89 -9.37
CA ARG A 69 -31.60 27.73 -8.31
C ARG A 69 -31.83 27.05 -6.96
N ARG A 70 -31.66 25.73 -6.82
CA ARG A 70 -31.85 25.03 -5.52
C ARG A 70 -30.56 24.63 -4.87
N GLY A 71 -29.47 24.54 -5.62
CA GLY A 71 -28.16 24.15 -5.14
C GLY A 71 -27.78 22.71 -5.49
N SER A 72 -26.71 22.22 -4.89
CA SER A 72 -26.22 20.86 -5.04
C SER A 72 -26.62 20.02 -3.82
N PHE A 73 -27.00 18.77 -4.05
CA PHE A 73 -27.41 17.80 -3.04
C PHE A 73 -26.69 16.49 -3.26
N VAL A 74 -26.48 15.71 -2.20
CA VAL A 74 -25.99 14.34 -2.36
C VAL A 74 -27.00 13.55 -3.20
N ASN A 75 -26.52 12.79 -4.16
CA ASN A 75 -27.37 11.91 -4.93
C ASN A 75 -27.75 10.68 -4.07
N PRO A 76 -29.01 10.50 -3.67
CA PRO A 76 -29.44 9.39 -2.85
C PRO A 76 -29.17 8.03 -3.50
N HIS A 77 -28.99 8.04 -4.81
CA HIS A 77 -28.73 6.84 -5.61
C HIS A 77 -27.28 6.72 -6.04
N TRP A 78 -26.37 7.54 -5.50
CA TRP A 78 -24.97 7.53 -5.91
C TRP A 78 -24.33 6.14 -5.76
N LEU A 79 -24.49 5.49 -4.62
CA LEU A 79 -24.01 4.14 -4.39
C LEU A 79 -25.10 3.04 -4.67
N SER A 80 -26.37 3.45 -4.86
CA SER A 80 -27.48 2.54 -5.09
C SER A 80 -28.14 2.69 -6.46
N ARG A 81 -27.50 3.42 -7.40
CA ARG A 81 -28.07 3.65 -8.74
C ARG A 81 -28.29 2.32 -9.46
N ARG A 82 -29.53 1.95 -9.71
CA ARG A 82 -29.90 0.83 -10.58
C ARG A 82 -30.23 1.39 -11.95
N PRO A 83 -29.36 1.30 -12.96
CA PRO A 83 -29.71 1.59 -14.34
C PRO A 83 -30.63 0.49 -14.88
N ASP A 84 -31.39 0.80 -15.93
CA ASP A 84 -32.24 -0.20 -16.62
C ASP A 84 -31.43 -1.37 -17.25
N GLN A 85 -30.11 -1.25 -17.30
CA GLN A 85 -29.17 -2.32 -17.63
C GLN A 85 -28.25 -2.62 -16.44
N PRO A 86 -27.83 -3.88 -16.28
CA PRO A 86 -26.95 -4.26 -15.19
C PRO A 86 -25.63 -3.51 -15.28
N GLU A 87 -25.36 -2.66 -14.31
CA GLU A 87 -24.14 -1.90 -14.18
C GLU A 87 -23.32 -2.43 -13.00
N ILE A 88 -22.04 -2.67 -13.20
CA ILE A 88 -21.11 -3.00 -12.11
C ILE A 88 -20.63 -1.71 -11.47
N ARG A 89 -20.74 -1.60 -10.15
CA ARG A 89 -20.20 -0.51 -9.35
C ARG A 89 -18.86 -0.93 -8.76
N ALA A 90 -17.80 -0.20 -9.11
CA ALA A 90 -16.47 -0.47 -8.60
C ALA A 90 -15.92 0.70 -7.79
N ILE A 91 -15.23 0.42 -6.68
CA ILE A 91 -14.46 1.40 -5.93
C ILE A 91 -12.98 1.01 -5.99
N VAL A 92 -12.14 1.98 -6.37
CA VAL A 92 -10.69 1.79 -6.48
C VAL A 92 -9.94 2.99 -5.87
N PRO A 93 -8.67 2.83 -5.48
CA PRO A 93 -7.84 3.96 -5.08
C PRO A 93 -7.71 4.98 -6.21
N ALA A 94 -7.68 6.25 -5.85
CA ALA A 94 -7.44 7.36 -6.80
C ALA A 94 -5.99 7.40 -7.28
N GLU A 95 -5.08 6.85 -6.49
CA GLU A 95 -3.67 6.75 -6.82
C GLU A 95 -3.41 5.49 -7.66
N GLY A 96 -2.96 5.69 -8.88
CA GLY A 96 -2.64 4.62 -9.82
C GLY A 96 -3.70 4.42 -10.91
N PRO A 97 -3.43 3.53 -11.86
CA PRO A 97 -4.22 3.39 -13.09
C PRO A 97 -5.42 2.42 -12.95
N TRP A 98 -5.92 2.20 -11.74
CA TRP A 98 -6.89 1.16 -11.41
C TRP A 98 -8.24 1.33 -12.08
N ALA A 99 -8.74 2.57 -12.15
CA ALA A 99 -10.00 2.85 -12.82
C ALA A 99 -9.95 2.52 -14.32
N ARG A 100 -8.80 2.78 -14.97
CA ARG A 100 -8.58 2.41 -16.35
C ARG A 100 -8.56 0.90 -16.53
N MET A 101 -7.83 0.17 -15.65
CA MET A 101 -7.77 -1.29 -15.67
C MET A 101 -9.16 -1.92 -15.62
N VAL A 102 -10.00 -1.45 -14.70
CA VAL A 102 -11.36 -1.96 -14.51
C VAL A 102 -12.25 -1.64 -15.73
N ARG A 103 -12.15 -0.42 -16.28
CA ARG A 103 -12.92 -0.02 -17.48
C ARG A 103 -12.49 -0.83 -18.71
N ASP A 104 -11.19 -1.05 -18.91
CA ASP A 104 -10.67 -1.83 -20.04
C ASP A 104 -11.12 -3.31 -19.94
N ALA A 105 -11.16 -3.88 -18.73
CA ALA A 105 -11.63 -5.24 -18.49
C ALA A 105 -13.15 -5.39 -18.64
N ALA A 106 -13.93 -4.36 -18.38
CA ALA A 106 -15.39 -4.41 -18.56
C ALA A 106 -15.77 -4.70 -20.02
N GLY A 107 -14.98 -4.18 -20.97
CA GLY A 107 -15.19 -4.38 -22.40
C GLY A 107 -16.40 -3.63 -22.98
N PRO A 108 -16.56 -3.61 -24.30
CA PRO A 108 -17.66 -2.91 -24.94
C PRO A 108 -19.01 -3.57 -24.59
N GLY A 109 -19.99 -2.75 -24.25
CA GLY A 109 -21.36 -3.21 -23.97
C GLY A 109 -21.69 -3.53 -22.52
N ASN A 110 -20.70 -3.56 -21.62
CA ASN A 110 -20.95 -3.64 -20.18
C ASN A 110 -20.91 -2.23 -19.57
N GLN A 111 -21.94 -1.87 -18.81
CA GLN A 111 -21.93 -0.63 -18.04
C GLN A 111 -21.16 -0.83 -16.76
N ILE A 112 -20.19 0.04 -16.50
CA ILE A 112 -19.41 0.05 -15.28
C ILE A 112 -19.28 1.48 -14.75
N SER A 113 -19.60 1.66 -13.48
CA SER A 113 -19.38 2.89 -12.73
C SER A 113 -18.17 2.70 -11.82
N VAL A 114 -17.15 3.53 -12.01
CA VAL A 114 -15.93 3.44 -11.19
C VAL A 114 -15.77 4.70 -10.37
N VAL A 115 -15.77 4.55 -9.06
CA VAL A 115 -15.52 5.61 -8.09
C VAL A 115 -14.08 5.51 -7.61
N GLU A 116 -13.33 6.59 -7.76
CA GLU A 116 -11.96 6.71 -7.28
C GLU A 116 -11.95 7.37 -5.91
N VAL A 117 -11.32 6.73 -4.94
CA VAL A 117 -11.27 7.16 -3.53
C VAL A 117 -9.81 7.24 -3.10
N PRO A 118 -9.38 8.29 -2.35
CA PRO A 118 -8.02 8.34 -1.84
C PRO A 118 -7.67 7.08 -1.05
N GLY A 119 -6.49 6.50 -1.31
CA GLY A 119 -6.07 5.24 -0.71
C GLY A 119 -6.09 5.25 0.81
N HIS A 120 -5.74 6.38 1.44
CA HIS A 120 -5.75 6.51 2.90
C HIS A 120 -7.15 6.51 3.53
N THR A 121 -8.22 6.79 2.76
CA THR A 121 -9.63 6.73 3.23
C THR A 121 -10.34 5.47 2.79
N LEU A 122 -9.77 4.71 1.86
CA LEU A 122 -10.42 3.59 1.19
C LEU A 122 -10.98 2.54 2.18
N HIS A 123 -10.19 2.13 3.17
CA HIS A 123 -10.62 1.17 4.18
C HIS A 123 -11.87 1.65 4.94
N HIS A 124 -11.85 2.90 5.40
CA HIS A 124 -12.98 3.50 6.10
C HIS A 124 -14.21 3.61 5.20
N THR A 125 -14.01 4.07 3.95
CA THR A 125 -15.07 4.22 2.95
C THR A 125 -15.79 2.90 2.67
N LEU A 126 -15.02 1.82 2.45
CA LEU A 126 -15.60 0.51 2.17
C LEU A 126 -16.39 -0.05 3.37
N ARG A 127 -15.85 0.08 4.59
CA ARG A 127 -16.56 -0.34 5.80
C ARG A 127 -17.85 0.45 6.02
N HIS A 128 -17.81 1.75 5.81
CA HIS A 128 -19.00 2.60 5.94
C HIS A 128 -20.05 2.23 4.89
N ALA A 129 -19.65 2.07 3.62
CA ALA A 129 -20.55 1.66 2.55
C ALA A 129 -21.24 0.32 2.85
N VAL A 130 -20.51 -0.67 3.40
CA VAL A 130 -21.11 -1.94 3.84
C VAL A 130 -22.11 -1.73 4.96
N ALA A 131 -21.78 -0.90 5.97
CA ALA A 131 -22.65 -0.64 7.12
C ALA A 131 -23.96 0.04 6.71
N GLU A 132 -23.93 0.90 5.69
CA GLU A 132 -25.12 1.57 5.15
C GLU A 132 -25.90 0.70 4.11
N GLY A 133 -25.48 -0.53 3.84
CA GLY A 133 -26.09 -1.39 2.83
C GLY A 133 -25.84 -0.91 1.39
N GLN A 134 -24.78 -0.18 1.16
CA GLN A 134 -24.42 0.49 -0.11
C GLN A 134 -23.03 0.09 -0.61
N ALA A 135 -22.57 -1.10 -0.28
CA ALA A 135 -21.28 -1.59 -0.76
C ALA A 135 -21.22 -1.58 -2.30
N PRO A 136 -20.03 -1.40 -2.88
CA PRO A 136 -19.85 -1.61 -4.32
C PRO A 136 -20.04 -3.10 -4.67
N ASP A 137 -20.16 -3.42 -5.96
CA ASP A 137 -20.12 -4.80 -6.41
C ASP A 137 -18.70 -5.36 -6.33
N VAL A 138 -17.71 -4.51 -6.70
CA VAL A 138 -16.27 -4.83 -6.69
C VAL A 138 -15.50 -3.69 -6.05
N ALA A 139 -14.47 -4.01 -5.27
CA ALA A 139 -13.47 -3.01 -4.90
C ALA A 139 -12.05 -3.57 -4.97
N LEU A 140 -11.10 -2.68 -5.24
CA LEU A 140 -9.68 -2.94 -5.05
C LEU A 140 -9.29 -2.52 -3.65
N LEU A 141 -8.83 -3.46 -2.83
CA LEU A 141 -8.46 -3.24 -1.43
C LEU A 141 -7.07 -3.80 -1.13
N ASP A 142 -6.42 -3.27 -0.09
CA ASP A 142 -5.14 -3.84 0.36
C ASP A 142 -5.38 -5.28 0.86
N ASN A 143 -4.54 -6.20 0.45
CA ASN A 143 -4.70 -7.61 0.80
C ASN A 143 -4.68 -7.86 2.31
N VAL A 144 -4.04 -7.02 3.11
CA VAL A 144 -4.05 -7.13 4.59
C VAL A 144 -5.43 -6.92 5.23
N TRP A 145 -6.41 -6.41 4.48
CA TRP A 145 -7.79 -6.26 4.97
C TRP A 145 -8.65 -7.52 4.71
N VAL A 146 -8.14 -8.48 3.93
CA VAL A 146 -8.87 -9.72 3.63
C VAL A 146 -9.37 -10.44 4.88
N PRO A 147 -8.53 -10.67 5.92
CA PRO A 147 -9.01 -11.34 7.12
C PRO A 147 -10.15 -10.59 7.82
N GLU A 148 -10.11 -9.26 7.85
CA GLU A 148 -11.16 -8.44 8.46
C GLU A 148 -12.46 -8.54 7.66
N PHE A 149 -12.39 -8.32 6.34
CA PHE A 149 -13.57 -8.29 5.47
C PHE A 149 -14.20 -9.67 5.30
N ALA A 150 -13.38 -10.72 5.23
CA ALA A 150 -13.85 -12.11 5.16
C ALA A 150 -14.48 -12.56 6.47
N ALA A 151 -13.84 -12.32 7.63
CA ALA A 151 -14.39 -12.68 8.93
C ALA A 151 -15.69 -11.93 9.25
N ALA A 152 -15.83 -10.69 8.79
CA ALA A 152 -17.06 -9.90 8.92
C ALA A 152 -18.16 -10.30 7.93
N GLY A 153 -17.87 -11.17 6.96
CA GLY A 153 -18.83 -11.59 5.94
C GLY A 153 -19.16 -10.49 4.93
N PHE A 154 -18.25 -9.56 4.66
CA PHE A 154 -18.46 -8.43 3.74
C PHE A 154 -18.23 -8.80 2.28
N ILE A 155 -17.36 -9.77 2.02
CA ILE A 155 -16.95 -10.20 0.69
C ILE A 155 -17.25 -11.69 0.47
N TYR A 156 -17.41 -12.08 -0.79
CA TYR A 156 -17.61 -13.48 -1.18
C TYR A 156 -16.29 -14.25 -1.13
N ALA A 157 -16.37 -15.52 -0.73
CA ALA A 157 -15.36 -16.47 -1.17
C ALA A 157 -15.55 -16.73 -2.66
N LEU A 158 -14.48 -16.68 -3.45
CA LEU A 158 -14.57 -16.80 -4.91
C LEU A 158 -15.02 -18.21 -5.34
N GLU A 159 -14.78 -19.23 -4.53
CA GLU A 159 -15.29 -20.59 -4.71
C GLU A 159 -16.82 -20.61 -4.73
N GLU A 160 -17.50 -19.69 -4.03
CA GLU A 160 -18.97 -19.56 -4.05
C GLU A 160 -19.49 -19.01 -5.40
N LEU A 161 -18.63 -18.33 -6.17
CA LEU A 161 -18.98 -17.68 -7.43
C LEU A 161 -18.49 -18.45 -8.65
N ASN A 162 -17.28 -18.99 -8.60
CA ASN A 162 -16.68 -19.84 -9.65
C ASN A 162 -15.57 -20.73 -9.06
N GLU A 163 -15.96 -21.85 -8.45
CA GLU A 163 -15.05 -22.80 -7.82
C GLU A 163 -14.04 -23.38 -8.84
N GLN A 164 -14.51 -23.69 -10.05
CA GLN A 164 -13.67 -24.27 -11.08
C GLN A 164 -12.53 -23.32 -11.47
N TRP A 165 -12.81 -22.03 -11.68
CA TRP A 165 -11.79 -21.04 -12.01
C TRP A 165 -10.74 -20.89 -10.90
N VAL A 166 -11.18 -20.92 -9.64
CA VAL A 166 -10.26 -20.83 -8.49
C VAL A 166 -9.26 -21.98 -8.51
N HIS A 167 -9.72 -23.21 -8.72
CA HIS A 167 -8.85 -24.40 -8.71
C HIS A 167 -8.03 -24.55 -9.98
N ASP A 168 -8.62 -24.33 -11.14
CA ASP A 168 -7.97 -24.63 -12.43
C ASP A 168 -7.03 -23.50 -12.89
N GLU A 169 -7.29 -22.24 -12.48
CA GLU A 169 -6.50 -21.09 -12.90
C GLU A 169 -5.81 -20.36 -11.75
N HIS A 170 -6.57 -19.91 -10.73
CA HIS A 170 -5.99 -19.08 -9.67
C HIS A 170 -4.93 -19.85 -8.85
N GLU A 171 -5.21 -21.05 -8.40
CA GLU A 171 -4.24 -21.85 -7.62
C GLU A 171 -3.06 -22.34 -8.44
N VAL A 172 -3.23 -22.52 -9.76
CA VAL A 172 -2.22 -23.12 -10.66
C VAL A 172 -1.25 -22.07 -11.22
N ASP A 173 -1.77 -20.94 -11.72
CA ASP A 173 -0.97 -19.99 -12.50
C ASP A 173 -0.52 -18.76 -11.69
N PHE A 174 -1.21 -18.41 -10.60
CA PHE A 174 -0.80 -17.26 -9.80
C PHE A 174 0.44 -17.56 -8.96
N LEU A 175 1.18 -16.49 -8.63
CA LEU A 175 2.34 -16.58 -7.74
C LEU A 175 1.90 -17.07 -6.36
N ALA A 176 2.55 -18.10 -5.84
CA ALA A 176 2.17 -18.75 -4.58
C ALA A 176 2.05 -17.79 -3.36
N PRO A 177 2.90 -16.75 -3.20
CA PRO A 177 2.70 -15.75 -2.15
C PRO A 177 1.35 -15.04 -2.25
N LEU A 178 0.88 -14.70 -3.46
CA LEU A 178 -0.39 -14.02 -3.67
C LEU A 178 -1.59 -14.95 -3.44
N VAL A 179 -1.49 -16.21 -3.87
CA VAL A 179 -2.51 -17.21 -3.54
C VAL A 179 -2.69 -17.31 -2.03
N ARG A 180 -1.59 -17.31 -1.27
CA ARG A 180 -1.64 -17.37 0.21
C ARG A 180 -2.29 -16.14 0.85
N VAL A 181 -1.89 -14.93 0.42
CA VAL A 181 -2.40 -13.68 1.02
C VAL A 181 -3.82 -13.31 0.57
N ASN A 182 -4.38 -13.98 -0.41
CA ASN A 182 -5.77 -13.81 -0.81
C ASN A 182 -6.70 -14.85 -0.16
N ARG A 183 -6.16 -15.76 0.66
CA ARG A 183 -6.95 -16.79 1.36
C ARG A 183 -7.14 -16.46 2.84
N TYR A 184 -8.32 -16.77 3.35
CA TYR A 184 -8.63 -16.70 4.76
C TYR A 184 -9.52 -17.90 5.11
N ASP A 185 -9.22 -18.58 6.21
CA ASP A 185 -9.93 -19.80 6.65
C ASP A 185 -10.13 -20.85 5.52
N GLY A 186 -9.05 -21.06 4.74
CA GLY A 186 -9.03 -22.05 3.66
C GLY A 186 -9.71 -21.65 2.36
N LYS A 187 -10.36 -20.48 2.28
CA LYS A 187 -11.05 -19.97 1.09
C LYS A 187 -10.37 -18.75 0.48
N THR A 188 -10.57 -18.55 -0.82
CA THR A 188 -10.04 -17.42 -1.59
C THR A 188 -11.04 -16.28 -1.63
N PHE A 189 -10.64 -15.06 -1.24
CA PHE A 189 -11.56 -13.92 -1.13
C PHE A 189 -11.30 -12.80 -2.15
N GLY A 190 -10.33 -12.96 -3.02
CA GLY A 190 -10.07 -12.00 -4.07
C GLY A 190 -8.92 -12.41 -4.97
N VAL A 191 -8.66 -11.57 -5.97
CA VAL A 191 -7.57 -11.76 -6.92
C VAL A 191 -6.68 -10.53 -6.95
N SER A 192 -5.38 -10.73 -6.76
CA SER A 192 -4.40 -9.66 -6.92
C SER A 192 -4.01 -9.54 -8.40
N PRO A 193 -4.15 -8.36 -9.03
CA PRO A 193 -3.69 -8.17 -10.40
C PRO A 193 -2.17 -8.11 -10.49
N PHE A 194 -1.50 -7.63 -9.43
CA PHE A 194 -0.05 -7.46 -9.37
C PHE A 194 0.50 -7.92 -8.04
N ALA A 195 1.78 -8.24 -8.08
CA ALA A 195 2.60 -8.52 -6.92
C ALA A 195 3.44 -7.30 -6.57
N ASP A 196 3.41 -6.89 -5.32
CA ASP A 196 4.31 -5.90 -4.77
C ASP A 196 5.22 -6.53 -3.71
N VAL A 197 6.44 -6.01 -3.60
CA VAL A 197 7.41 -6.48 -2.63
C VAL A 197 8.14 -5.31 -1.98
N ALA A 198 8.29 -5.35 -0.65
CA ALA A 198 9.08 -4.37 0.08
C ALA A 198 10.58 -4.60 -0.15
N GLY A 199 11.36 -3.51 -0.27
CA GLY A 199 12.78 -3.61 -0.51
C GLY A 199 13.51 -2.28 -0.39
N LEU A 200 14.65 -2.21 -1.04
CA LEU A 200 15.53 -1.05 -1.09
C LEU A 200 15.74 -0.62 -2.54
N TRP A 201 15.30 0.57 -2.86
CA TRP A 201 15.63 1.31 -4.07
C TRP A 201 17.01 1.96 -3.94
N TYR A 202 17.79 1.98 -5.01
CA TYR A 202 19.09 2.64 -5.04
C TYR A 202 19.37 3.27 -6.41
N ARG A 203 20.12 4.35 -6.42
CA ARG A 203 20.60 5.00 -7.63
C ARG A 203 21.83 4.26 -8.20
N ARG A 204 21.67 3.64 -9.38
CA ARG A 204 22.76 2.92 -10.06
C ARG A 204 23.90 3.84 -10.46
N ASP A 205 23.56 5.01 -11.03
CA ASP A 205 24.51 6.03 -11.45
C ASP A 205 25.35 6.54 -10.29
N ALA A 206 24.73 6.81 -9.16
CA ALA A 206 25.38 7.34 -7.98
C ALA A 206 26.29 6.30 -7.30
N LEU A 207 25.85 5.01 -7.19
CA LEU A 207 26.71 3.93 -6.70
C LEU A 207 27.90 3.72 -7.62
N GLY A 208 27.67 3.65 -8.94
CA GLY A 208 28.73 3.48 -9.93
C GLY A 208 29.77 4.61 -9.90
N ALA A 209 29.34 5.87 -9.70
CA ALA A 209 30.25 7.01 -9.59
C ALA A 209 31.20 6.92 -8.38
N LEU A 210 30.78 6.25 -7.30
CA LEU A 210 31.58 6.02 -6.11
C LEU A 210 32.28 4.65 -6.10
N GLY A 211 32.08 3.81 -7.12
CA GLY A 211 32.61 2.45 -7.17
C GLY A 211 32.05 1.53 -6.09
N LEU A 212 30.78 1.72 -5.72
CA LEU A 212 30.10 0.99 -4.67
C LEU A 212 29.07 0.02 -5.24
N ASP A 213 28.89 -1.10 -4.56
CA ASP A 213 27.82 -2.06 -4.82
C ASP A 213 26.59 -1.76 -3.94
N PRO A 214 25.39 -2.24 -4.33
CA PRO A 214 24.21 -2.20 -3.49
C PRO A 214 24.45 -2.88 -2.14
N PRO A 215 23.99 -2.29 -1.01
CA PRO A 215 24.26 -2.85 0.31
C PRO A 215 23.55 -4.19 0.53
N LEU A 216 24.27 -5.19 1.01
CA LEU A 216 23.74 -6.54 1.34
C LEU A 216 23.50 -6.72 2.83
N THR A 217 24.20 -5.95 3.66
CA THR A 217 24.11 -5.98 5.12
C THR A 217 23.84 -4.58 5.70
N TRP A 218 23.42 -4.51 6.95
CA TRP A 218 23.30 -3.22 7.66
C TRP A 218 24.63 -2.49 7.79
N ALA A 219 25.74 -3.23 7.87
CA ALA A 219 27.08 -2.62 7.85
C ALA A 219 27.37 -1.95 6.53
N ASP A 220 27.05 -2.61 5.40
CA ASP A 220 27.20 -2.04 4.06
C ASP A 220 26.26 -0.84 3.89
N LEU A 221 25.00 -0.95 4.37
CA LEU A 221 24.04 0.16 4.31
C LEU A 221 24.60 1.43 4.98
N ARG A 222 25.21 1.29 6.15
CA ARG A 222 25.85 2.40 6.86
C ARG A 222 27.06 2.93 6.10
N LEU A 223 27.90 2.04 5.55
CA LEU A 223 29.09 2.40 4.80
C LEU A 223 28.70 3.19 3.54
N VAL A 224 27.77 2.66 2.76
CA VAL A 224 27.26 3.29 1.53
C VAL A 224 26.60 4.64 1.87
N GLY A 225 25.79 4.69 2.93
CA GLY A 225 25.17 5.94 3.40
C GLY A 225 26.20 7.01 3.76
N ARG A 226 27.29 6.65 4.45
CA ARG A 226 28.40 7.58 4.77
C ARG A 226 29.10 8.07 3.52
N ALA A 227 29.41 7.19 2.58
CA ALA A 227 30.05 7.60 1.32
C ALA A 227 29.19 8.61 0.55
N PHE A 228 27.87 8.45 0.55
CA PHE A 228 26.96 9.43 -0.05
C PHE A 228 26.89 10.74 0.74
N ALA A 229 26.90 10.69 2.07
CA ALA A 229 26.99 11.91 2.90
C ALA A 229 28.27 12.69 2.61
N ASP A 230 29.42 12.01 2.54
CA ASP A 230 30.71 12.59 2.20
C ASP A 230 30.75 13.16 0.76
N ALA A 231 30.01 12.57 -0.16
CA ALA A 231 29.77 13.07 -1.51
C ALA A 231 28.76 14.23 -1.59
N GLY A 232 28.20 14.67 -0.47
CA GLY A 232 27.31 15.82 -0.39
C GLY A 232 25.83 15.52 -0.67
N VAL A 233 25.39 14.26 -0.64
CA VAL A 233 23.96 13.91 -0.75
C VAL A 233 23.23 14.30 0.53
N PRO A 234 22.21 15.19 0.47
CA PRO A 234 21.58 15.76 1.67
C PRO A 234 20.92 14.76 2.60
N SER A 235 20.32 13.72 2.04
CA SER A 235 19.59 12.67 2.77
C SER A 235 20.00 11.31 2.21
N PRO A 236 21.18 10.77 2.52
CA PRO A 236 21.72 9.57 1.88
C PRO A 236 20.76 8.39 1.85
N ILE A 237 20.04 8.19 2.95
CA ILE A 237 19.06 7.12 3.13
C ILE A 237 17.73 7.74 3.55
N VAL A 238 16.65 7.35 2.89
CA VAL A 238 15.29 7.74 3.27
C VAL A 238 14.41 6.51 3.45
N MET A 239 13.37 6.65 4.29
CA MET A 239 12.41 5.59 4.60
C MET A 239 11.09 6.18 5.08
N PRO A 240 9.97 5.48 4.98
CA PRO A 240 8.74 5.87 5.68
C PRO A 240 8.94 5.66 7.18
N GLY A 241 8.96 6.76 7.96
CA GLY A 241 9.42 6.76 9.36
C GLY A 241 8.32 6.98 10.41
N GLY A 242 7.08 7.26 10.01
CA GLY A 242 6.01 7.60 10.94
C GLY A 242 4.60 7.28 10.45
N SER A 243 3.62 7.67 11.25
CA SER A 243 2.21 7.37 11.00
C SER A 243 1.61 8.06 9.76
N ARG A 244 2.23 9.14 9.27
CA ARG A 244 1.76 9.84 8.05
C ARG A 244 1.95 9.03 6.77
N ALA A 245 2.92 8.12 6.73
CA ALA A 245 3.09 7.21 5.61
C ALA A 245 2.19 5.96 5.72
N HIS A 246 1.33 5.88 6.74
CA HIS A 246 0.36 4.81 6.95
C HIS A 246 0.98 3.41 6.83
N GLU A 247 0.37 2.53 6.02
CA GLU A 247 0.80 1.15 5.85
C GLU A 247 2.23 1.03 5.27
N ALA A 248 2.71 2.01 4.50
CA ALA A 248 4.07 1.98 3.96
C ALA A 248 5.12 1.92 5.09
N THR A 249 4.88 2.57 6.24
CA THR A 249 5.75 2.47 7.42
C THR A 249 5.76 1.08 8.02
N ALA A 250 4.60 0.45 8.20
CA ALA A 250 4.51 -0.91 8.74
C ALA A 250 5.12 -1.92 7.75
N TYR A 251 4.87 -1.74 6.47
CA TYR A 251 5.38 -2.58 5.39
C TYR A 251 6.92 -2.60 5.35
N PHE A 252 7.53 -1.42 5.37
CA PHE A 252 8.98 -1.27 5.51
C PHE A 252 9.50 -1.89 6.80
N LEU A 253 8.89 -1.53 7.95
CA LEU A 253 9.40 -1.96 9.25
C LEU A 253 9.35 -3.47 9.42
N ILE A 254 8.29 -4.14 8.93
CA ILE A 254 8.18 -5.61 8.97
C ILE A 254 9.30 -6.26 8.14
N ALA A 255 9.62 -5.73 6.95
CA ALA A 255 10.72 -6.22 6.14
C ALA A 255 12.08 -6.00 6.84
N PHE A 256 12.25 -4.84 7.47
CA PHE A 256 13.46 -4.53 8.21
C PHE A 256 13.64 -5.41 9.45
N LEU A 257 12.58 -5.70 10.19
CA LEU A 257 12.58 -6.64 11.30
C LEU A 257 12.89 -8.06 10.82
N ALA A 258 12.26 -8.50 9.73
CA ALA A 258 12.51 -9.81 9.12
C ALA A 258 13.96 -9.97 8.69
N SER A 259 14.61 -8.92 8.18
CA SER A 259 16.04 -8.94 7.83
C SER A 259 16.96 -9.19 9.02
N ASN A 260 16.47 -9.02 10.25
CA ASN A 260 17.18 -9.37 11.49
C ASN A 260 16.59 -10.62 12.18
N GLY A 261 15.83 -11.43 11.46
CA GLY A 261 15.27 -12.68 11.96
C GLY A 261 14.04 -12.51 12.87
N VAL A 262 13.38 -11.34 12.87
CA VAL A 262 12.21 -11.06 13.70
C VAL A 262 10.92 -11.17 12.90
N GLN A 263 9.96 -11.93 13.42
CA GLN A 263 8.57 -11.91 12.99
C GLN A 263 7.74 -11.09 13.99
N VAL A 264 6.70 -10.41 13.50
CA VAL A 264 5.76 -9.69 14.39
C VAL A 264 4.94 -10.66 15.22
N LEU A 265 4.41 -11.69 14.54
CA LEU A 265 3.66 -12.78 15.13
C LEU A 265 4.25 -14.12 14.70
N GLY A 266 4.46 -15.01 15.64
CA GLY A 266 4.81 -16.40 15.40
C GLY A 266 3.70 -17.35 15.85
N PRO A 267 3.93 -18.67 15.71
CA PRO A 267 2.98 -19.68 16.19
C PRO A 267 2.68 -19.56 17.70
N GLU A 268 3.67 -19.19 18.49
CA GLU A 268 3.59 -19.12 19.95
C GLU A 268 3.01 -17.80 20.47
N GLY A 269 2.98 -16.73 19.64
CA GLY A 269 2.48 -15.41 20.04
C GLY A 269 3.17 -14.24 19.41
N VAL A 270 3.22 -13.11 20.13
CA VAL A 270 3.86 -11.86 19.70
C VAL A 270 5.36 -11.93 19.95
N MET A 271 6.18 -11.77 18.92
CA MET A 271 7.63 -11.95 18.95
C MET A 271 8.43 -10.64 19.11
N LEU A 272 7.74 -9.50 19.20
CA LEU A 272 8.38 -8.18 19.17
C LEU A 272 9.13 -7.80 20.46
N GLY A 273 8.84 -8.44 21.60
CA GLY A 273 9.52 -8.14 22.88
C GLY A 273 10.99 -8.57 22.93
N SER A 274 11.61 -8.92 21.80
CA SER A 274 12.92 -9.54 21.71
C SER A 274 14.09 -8.55 21.65
N ALA A 275 15.29 -9.01 22.04
CA ALA A 275 16.53 -8.25 21.87
C ALA A 275 16.86 -7.99 20.39
N ALA A 276 16.43 -8.87 19.50
CA ALA A 276 16.58 -8.70 18.05
C ALA A 276 15.73 -7.52 17.51
N THR A 277 14.50 -7.36 18.01
CA THR A 277 13.67 -6.17 17.71
C THR A 277 14.34 -4.90 18.23
N ALA A 278 14.76 -4.89 19.48
CA ALA A 278 15.44 -3.75 20.06
C ALA A 278 16.76 -3.41 19.32
N GLN A 279 17.46 -4.40 18.79
CA GLN A 279 18.66 -4.21 17.96
C GLN A 279 18.32 -3.53 16.62
N ALA A 280 17.25 -3.96 15.94
CA ALA A 280 16.79 -3.35 14.70
C ALA A 280 16.39 -1.87 14.90
N LEU A 281 15.63 -1.59 15.95
CA LEU A 281 15.22 -0.24 16.29
C LEU A 281 16.40 0.66 16.68
N ARG A 282 17.40 0.13 17.44
CA ARG A 282 18.65 0.86 17.73
C ARG A 282 19.42 1.20 16.48
N PHE A 283 19.49 0.27 15.52
CA PHE A 283 20.18 0.52 14.27
C PHE A 283 19.50 1.64 13.47
N LEU A 284 18.18 1.59 13.28
CA LEU A 284 17.45 2.64 12.57
C LEU A 284 17.62 4.01 13.26
N ARG A 285 17.51 4.07 14.58
CA ARG A 285 17.76 5.30 15.33
C ARG A 285 19.19 5.80 15.15
N SER A 286 20.18 4.92 15.16
CA SER A 286 21.58 5.31 14.97
C SER A 286 21.85 5.89 13.58
N LEU A 287 21.11 5.50 12.54
CA LEU A 287 21.22 6.13 11.23
C LEU A 287 20.74 7.59 11.26
N VAL A 288 19.75 7.90 12.08
CA VAL A 288 19.31 9.29 12.30
C VAL A 288 20.34 10.06 13.11
N GLU A 289 20.87 9.47 14.19
CA GLU A 289 21.91 10.06 15.04
C GLU A 289 23.21 10.35 14.26
N ASP A 290 23.55 9.48 13.31
CA ASP A 290 24.70 9.64 12.40
C ASP A 290 24.45 10.66 11.26
N GLY A 291 23.22 11.20 11.14
CA GLY A 291 22.85 12.13 10.04
C GLY A 291 22.67 11.46 8.67
N LEU A 292 22.62 10.12 8.61
CA LEU A 292 22.44 9.38 7.36
C LEU A 292 20.98 9.30 6.93
N VAL A 293 20.06 9.37 7.90
CA VAL A 293 18.60 9.46 7.71
C VAL A 293 18.13 10.77 8.33
N PRO A 294 17.42 11.65 7.61
CA PRO A 294 16.87 12.87 8.19
C PRO A 294 15.73 12.53 9.17
N LEU A 295 15.66 13.25 10.29
CA LEU A 295 14.56 13.02 11.26
C LEU A 295 13.19 13.32 10.66
N ASP A 296 13.11 14.19 9.67
CA ASP A 296 11.89 14.58 8.96
C ASP A 296 11.13 13.38 8.34
N VAL A 297 11.79 12.22 8.18
CA VAL A 297 11.14 10.97 7.70
C VAL A 297 9.92 10.57 8.51
N VAL A 298 9.82 10.99 9.78
CA VAL A 298 8.64 10.73 10.62
C VAL A 298 7.38 11.48 10.16
N GLY A 299 7.57 12.57 9.41
CA GLY A 299 6.49 13.38 8.82
C GLY A 299 6.23 13.10 7.34
N TYR A 300 6.98 12.18 6.72
CA TYR A 300 6.85 11.91 5.29
C TYR A 300 5.55 11.18 4.97
N GLU A 301 4.96 11.53 3.85
CA GLU A 301 3.92 10.75 3.19
C GLU A 301 4.56 9.58 2.40
N TRP A 302 3.76 8.59 2.04
CA TRP A 302 4.25 7.34 1.43
C TRP A 302 5.12 7.53 0.19
N ASN A 303 4.86 8.56 -0.63
CA ASN A 303 5.54 8.82 -1.90
C ASN A 303 6.69 9.87 -1.79
N GLN A 304 6.93 10.42 -0.62
CA GLN A 304 7.94 11.48 -0.46
C GLN A 304 9.36 10.93 -0.55
N THR A 305 9.58 9.72 -0.06
CA THR A 305 10.88 9.05 -0.12
C THR A 305 11.33 8.85 -1.56
N VAL A 306 10.45 8.35 -2.42
CA VAL A 306 10.74 8.09 -3.83
C VAL A 306 10.97 9.37 -4.62
N ARG A 307 10.29 10.46 -4.27
CA ARG A 307 10.56 11.79 -4.88
C ARG A 307 11.97 12.28 -4.56
N LEU A 308 12.41 12.17 -3.30
CA LEU A 308 13.77 12.56 -2.92
C LEU A 308 14.83 11.73 -3.65
N LEU A 309 14.54 10.44 -3.88
CA LEU A 309 15.41 9.57 -4.66
C LEU A 309 15.49 10.03 -6.13
N ALA A 310 14.36 10.32 -6.77
CA ALA A 310 14.29 10.81 -8.15
C ALA A 310 15.01 12.16 -8.32
N GLU A 311 14.84 13.07 -7.36
CA GLU A 311 15.49 14.39 -7.35
C GLU A 311 17.02 14.34 -7.07
N GLY A 312 17.58 13.16 -6.78
CA GLY A 312 18.99 13.01 -6.38
C GLY A 312 19.32 13.55 -5.00
N ARG A 313 18.32 13.85 -4.20
CA ARG A 313 18.48 14.31 -2.80
C ARG A 313 18.61 13.14 -1.84
N ALA A 314 18.26 11.93 -2.29
CA ALA A 314 18.55 10.67 -1.64
C ALA A 314 19.26 9.73 -2.62
N ALA A 315 20.03 8.77 -2.10
CA ALA A 315 20.71 7.76 -2.89
C ALA A 315 20.11 6.36 -2.67
N LEU A 316 19.56 6.14 -1.48
CA LEU A 316 18.91 4.89 -1.04
C LEU A 316 17.53 5.22 -0.46
N SER A 317 16.50 4.46 -0.87
CA SER A 317 15.12 4.62 -0.37
C SER A 317 14.51 3.28 -0.04
N PHE A 318 14.09 3.10 1.20
CA PHE A 318 13.23 1.96 1.54
C PHE A 318 11.80 2.22 1.11
N GLY A 319 11.18 1.21 0.45
CA GLY A 319 9.83 1.32 -0.06
C GLY A 319 9.37 0.02 -0.71
N GLY A 320 8.40 0.12 -1.61
CA GLY A 320 7.86 -1.00 -2.35
C GLY A 320 8.19 -0.96 -3.85
N SER A 321 8.13 -2.12 -4.50
CA SER A 321 8.34 -2.21 -5.96
C SER A 321 7.34 -1.38 -6.76
N TYR A 322 6.15 -1.10 -6.20
CA TYR A 322 5.11 -0.25 -6.80
C TYR A 322 5.55 1.22 -7.01
N GLU A 323 6.61 1.66 -6.34
CA GLU A 323 7.10 3.04 -6.45
C GLU A 323 7.82 3.33 -7.78
N GLY A 324 8.10 2.28 -8.58
CA GLY A 324 8.71 2.44 -9.90
C GLY A 324 7.91 3.34 -10.85
N GLU A 325 6.58 3.33 -10.76
CA GLU A 325 5.71 4.24 -11.52
C GLU A 325 5.92 5.70 -11.09
N ALA A 326 5.98 5.96 -9.79
CA ALA A 326 6.26 7.30 -9.27
C ALA A 326 7.67 7.81 -9.62
N LEU A 327 8.66 6.90 -9.73
CA LEU A 327 10.00 7.24 -10.23
C LEU A 327 9.97 7.63 -11.70
N ALA A 328 9.24 6.88 -12.54
CA ALA A 328 9.07 7.19 -13.96
C ALA A 328 8.44 8.58 -14.16
N ASP A 329 7.36 8.85 -13.44
CA ASP A 329 6.66 10.13 -13.48
C ASP A 329 7.55 11.28 -13.03
N ALA A 330 8.30 11.10 -11.94
CA ALA A 330 9.20 12.12 -11.41
C ALA A 330 10.38 12.43 -12.35
N LEU A 331 10.86 11.45 -13.11
CA LEU A 331 11.90 11.61 -14.11
C LEU A 331 11.37 12.10 -15.46
N GLY A 332 10.06 11.95 -15.71
CA GLY A 332 9.45 12.23 -17.02
C GLY A 332 9.88 11.22 -18.11
N VAL A 333 10.18 9.98 -17.74
CA VAL A 333 10.61 8.89 -18.65
C VAL A 333 9.56 7.78 -18.71
N PRO A 334 9.54 6.99 -19.78
CA PRO A 334 8.77 5.74 -19.82
C PRO A 334 9.21 4.80 -18.69
N HIS A 335 8.26 4.06 -18.09
CA HIS A 335 8.55 3.20 -16.96
C HIS A 335 9.72 2.22 -17.18
N PRO A 336 9.90 1.54 -18.33
CA PRO A 336 11.03 0.64 -18.55
C PRO A 336 12.40 1.31 -18.41
N GLU A 337 12.50 2.62 -18.69
CA GLU A 337 13.77 3.38 -18.60
C GLU A 337 14.17 3.71 -17.15
N VAL A 338 13.25 3.55 -16.18
CA VAL A 338 13.57 3.72 -14.75
C VAL A 338 14.72 2.80 -14.32
N TRP A 339 14.80 1.61 -14.91
CA TRP A 339 15.81 0.60 -14.57
C TRP A 339 17.22 0.91 -15.06
N ASP A 340 17.36 1.83 -15.95
CA ASP A 340 18.67 2.36 -16.37
C ASP A 340 19.28 3.26 -15.27
N HIS A 341 18.42 3.90 -14.49
CA HIS A 341 18.80 4.84 -13.44
C HIS A 341 18.78 4.23 -12.04
N PHE A 342 17.82 3.35 -11.77
CA PHE A 342 17.61 2.78 -10.43
C PHE A 342 17.74 1.25 -10.43
N GLY A 343 18.04 0.72 -9.25
CA GLY A 343 17.93 -0.70 -8.96
C GLY A 343 17.05 -0.92 -7.74
N PHE A 344 16.58 -2.16 -7.60
CA PHE A 344 15.76 -2.58 -6.48
C PHE A 344 16.24 -3.93 -5.94
N THR A 345 16.33 -4.08 -4.62
CA THR A 345 16.83 -5.27 -3.95
C THR A 345 16.12 -5.52 -2.62
N HIS A 346 16.41 -6.64 -1.98
CA HIS A 346 15.98 -6.92 -0.62
C HIS A 346 16.39 -5.83 0.36
N VAL A 347 15.68 -5.74 1.50
CA VAL A 347 16.19 -5.06 2.68
C VAL A 347 17.46 -5.77 3.15
N PRO A 348 18.58 -5.05 3.34
CA PRO A 348 19.85 -5.63 3.74
C PRO A 348 19.79 -6.43 5.04
N ALA A 349 20.60 -7.50 5.11
CA ALA A 349 20.64 -8.38 6.28
C ALA A 349 21.09 -7.68 7.55
N GLY A 350 20.34 -7.90 8.62
CA GLY A 350 20.80 -7.60 9.98
C GLY A 350 21.73 -8.67 10.52
N PRO A 351 22.40 -8.41 11.66
CA PRO A 351 23.38 -9.33 12.24
C PRO A 351 22.82 -10.71 12.64
N ARG A 352 21.50 -10.85 12.78
CA ARG A 352 20.82 -12.07 13.21
C ARG A 352 19.96 -12.72 12.14
N GLY A 353 19.98 -12.21 10.90
CA GLY A 353 19.10 -12.66 9.84
C GLY A 353 19.77 -12.74 8.48
N ALA A 354 18.96 -12.61 7.45
CA ALA A 354 19.34 -12.64 6.04
C ALA A 354 18.64 -11.49 5.30
N PRO A 355 19.06 -11.13 4.07
CA PRO A 355 18.31 -10.17 3.25
C PRO A 355 16.84 -10.59 3.17
N ALA A 356 15.93 -9.65 3.38
CA ALA A 356 14.50 -9.96 3.48
C ALA A 356 13.64 -9.00 2.66
N SER A 357 12.52 -9.50 2.26
CA SER A 357 11.44 -8.74 1.64
C SER A 357 10.10 -9.15 2.27
N VAL A 358 9.07 -8.35 2.06
CA VAL A 358 7.70 -8.66 2.48
C VAL A 358 6.80 -8.60 1.26
N ALA A 359 5.97 -9.62 1.07
CA ALA A 359 4.97 -9.63 0.01
C ALA A 359 3.83 -8.67 0.35
N GLY A 360 3.39 -7.95 -0.65
CA GLY A 360 2.29 -7.02 -0.55
C GLY A 360 1.46 -6.97 -1.82
N GLY A 361 0.60 -5.99 -1.89
CA GLY A 361 -0.22 -5.71 -3.04
C GLY A 361 -1.67 -5.48 -2.67
N MET A 362 -2.43 -5.18 -3.70
CA MET A 362 -3.88 -5.00 -3.60
C MET A 362 -4.58 -6.17 -4.29
N MET A 363 -5.84 -6.39 -3.95
CA MET A 363 -6.67 -7.39 -4.58
C MET A 363 -8.06 -6.84 -4.89
N PHE A 364 -8.66 -7.33 -5.96
CA PHE A 364 -10.07 -7.15 -6.23
C PHE A 364 -10.90 -8.19 -5.48
N ALA A 365 -11.96 -7.73 -4.83
CA ALA A 365 -12.93 -8.58 -4.15
C ALA A 365 -14.35 -8.27 -4.60
N VAL A 366 -15.23 -9.27 -4.54
CA VAL A 366 -16.67 -9.13 -4.79
C VAL A 366 -17.38 -8.99 -3.45
N PHE A 367 -18.17 -7.94 -3.28
CA PHE A 367 -18.90 -7.68 -2.05
C PHE A 367 -20.20 -8.49 -2.00
N ARG A 368 -20.61 -8.93 -0.79
CA ARG A 368 -21.84 -9.71 -0.61
C ARG A 368 -23.12 -8.92 -0.88
N GLN A 369 -23.03 -7.60 -0.92
CA GLN A 369 -24.13 -6.71 -1.29
C GLN A 369 -24.19 -6.44 -2.81
N ALA A 370 -23.35 -7.11 -3.61
CA ALA A 370 -23.38 -6.98 -5.06
C ALA A 370 -24.72 -7.42 -5.63
N ASP A 371 -25.31 -6.60 -6.50
CA ASP A 371 -26.58 -6.93 -7.16
C ASP A 371 -26.42 -8.12 -8.13
N GLN A 372 -25.22 -8.24 -8.76
CA GLN A 372 -24.91 -9.29 -9.72
C GLN A 372 -23.53 -9.91 -9.47
N PRO A 373 -23.36 -10.72 -8.43
CA PRO A 373 -22.05 -11.25 -8.04
C PRO A 373 -21.38 -12.11 -9.13
N GLY A 374 -22.17 -12.83 -9.93
CA GLY A 374 -21.61 -13.58 -11.07
C GLY A 374 -21.06 -12.68 -12.20
N LEU A 375 -21.63 -11.50 -12.42
CA LEU A 375 -21.08 -10.53 -13.38
C LEU A 375 -19.81 -9.87 -12.81
N ALA A 376 -19.82 -9.56 -11.51
CA ALA A 376 -18.66 -9.05 -10.79
C ALA A 376 -17.49 -10.07 -10.83
N MET A 377 -17.75 -11.36 -10.65
CA MET A 377 -16.73 -12.40 -10.76
C MET A 377 -16.11 -12.44 -12.17
N ARG A 378 -16.94 -12.42 -13.22
CA ARG A 378 -16.43 -12.37 -14.61
C ARG A 378 -15.59 -11.12 -14.90
N LEU A 379 -15.87 -10.00 -14.25
CA LEU A 379 -15.00 -8.81 -14.33
C LEU A 379 -13.63 -9.10 -13.70
N LEU A 380 -13.60 -9.73 -12.52
CA LEU A 380 -12.35 -10.10 -11.87
C LEU A 380 -11.50 -11.04 -12.76
N GLU A 381 -12.12 -12.06 -13.33
CA GLU A 381 -11.47 -13.00 -14.25
C GLU A 381 -10.80 -12.25 -15.42
N ARG A 382 -11.52 -11.28 -16.04
CA ARG A 382 -11.01 -10.47 -17.15
C ARG A 382 -9.89 -9.50 -16.74
N VAL A 383 -9.99 -8.90 -15.55
CA VAL A 383 -8.95 -8.01 -15.03
C VAL A 383 -7.61 -8.73 -14.94
N VAL A 384 -7.64 -10.02 -14.62
CA VAL A 384 -6.44 -10.84 -14.44
C VAL A 384 -6.15 -11.80 -15.59
N GLU A 385 -6.75 -11.61 -16.76
CA GLU A 385 -6.34 -12.33 -17.97
C GLU A 385 -4.85 -12.09 -18.28
N PRO A 386 -4.07 -13.12 -18.67
CA PRO A 386 -2.63 -12.98 -18.86
C PRO A 386 -2.23 -11.83 -19.80
N GLU A 387 -2.92 -11.67 -20.92
CA GLU A 387 -2.67 -10.61 -21.89
C GLU A 387 -3.03 -9.22 -21.36
N ALA A 388 -4.08 -9.12 -20.53
CA ALA A 388 -4.47 -7.87 -19.88
C ALA A 388 -3.41 -7.45 -18.87
N LEU A 389 -2.96 -8.37 -18.02
CA LEU A 389 -1.88 -8.13 -17.06
C LEU A 389 -0.55 -7.81 -17.75
N ALA A 390 -0.22 -8.51 -18.84
CA ALA A 390 1.00 -8.27 -19.60
C ALA A 390 1.00 -6.88 -20.27
N ARG A 391 -0.11 -6.45 -20.87
CA ARG A 391 -0.24 -5.09 -21.42
C ARG A 391 -0.06 -4.03 -20.33
N PHE A 392 -0.69 -4.23 -19.19
CA PHE A 392 -0.61 -3.30 -18.09
C PHE A 392 0.79 -3.26 -17.47
N ALA A 393 1.43 -4.42 -17.29
CA ALA A 393 2.80 -4.52 -16.78
C ALA A 393 3.80 -3.73 -17.63
N ARG A 394 3.68 -3.78 -18.97
CA ARG A 394 4.53 -3.00 -19.87
C ARG A 394 4.35 -1.49 -19.70
N SER A 395 3.17 -1.03 -19.33
CA SER A 395 2.91 0.40 -19.15
C SER A 395 3.19 0.91 -17.75
N SER A 396 2.95 0.08 -16.71
CA SER A 396 3.08 0.46 -15.30
C SER A 396 4.35 -0.06 -14.64
N GLY A 397 5.03 -1.07 -15.25
CA GLY A 397 6.17 -1.77 -14.67
C GLY A 397 5.86 -2.57 -13.41
N ARG A 398 4.60 -2.81 -13.11
CA ARG A 398 4.21 -3.65 -11.98
C ARG A 398 4.33 -5.12 -12.35
N THR A 399 4.82 -5.93 -11.42
CA THR A 399 4.99 -7.37 -11.62
C THR A 399 3.63 -8.05 -11.69
N PRO A 400 3.27 -8.71 -12.81
CA PRO A 400 2.03 -9.45 -12.93
C PRO A 400 1.91 -10.53 -11.85
N SER A 401 0.68 -10.81 -11.43
CA SER A 401 0.39 -11.83 -10.44
C SER A 401 0.43 -13.27 -10.99
N ARG A 402 0.37 -13.44 -12.33
CA ARG A 402 0.31 -14.73 -13.02
C ARG A 402 1.64 -15.07 -13.70
N ARG A 403 2.08 -16.33 -13.60
CA ARG A 403 3.30 -16.81 -14.28
C ARG A 403 3.18 -16.67 -15.79
N SER A 404 2.04 -17.05 -16.37
CA SER A 404 1.77 -16.90 -17.80
C SER A 404 1.90 -15.43 -18.26
N ALA A 405 1.45 -14.46 -17.48
CA ALA A 405 1.60 -13.05 -17.81
C ALA A 405 3.07 -12.58 -17.67
N ILE A 406 3.82 -13.09 -16.71
CA ILE A 406 5.26 -12.81 -16.56
C ILE A 406 6.02 -13.33 -17.78
N GLU A 407 5.72 -14.53 -18.25
CA GLU A 407 6.34 -15.11 -19.45
C GLU A 407 6.12 -14.25 -20.71
N LEU A 408 4.92 -13.63 -20.82
CA LEU A 408 4.61 -12.71 -21.92
C LEU A 408 5.42 -11.41 -21.91
N VAL A 409 5.94 -10.99 -20.76
CA VAL A 409 6.67 -9.71 -20.60
C VAL A 409 8.16 -9.89 -20.29
N ALA A 410 8.58 -11.05 -19.80
CA ALA A 410 9.95 -11.31 -19.34
C ALA A 410 11.06 -10.98 -20.38
N PRO A 411 10.87 -11.22 -21.70
CA PRO A 411 11.90 -10.89 -22.67
C PRO A 411 12.24 -9.39 -22.73
N ASP A 412 11.27 -8.53 -22.41
CA ASP A 412 11.37 -7.07 -22.56
C ASP A 412 11.55 -6.34 -21.20
N ALA A 413 11.46 -7.08 -20.09
CA ALA A 413 11.40 -6.47 -18.76
C ALA A 413 12.14 -7.28 -17.67
N PRO A 414 13.49 -7.27 -17.66
CA PRO A 414 14.31 -8.02 -16.68
C PRO A 414 13.96 -7.70 -15.21
N PHE A 415 13.49 -6.50 -14.96
CA PHE A 415 13.04 -6.07 -13.63
C PHE A 415 11.86 -6.89 -13.09
N LEU A 416 10.89 -7.19 -13.93
CA LEU A 416 9.71 -7.96 -13.49
C LEU A 416 10.12 -9.37 -13.03
N SER A 417 11.11 -9.97 -13.71
CA SER A 417 11.71 -11.23 -13.27
C SER A 417 12.40 -11.07 -11.92
N ARG A 418 13.13 -9.97 -11.72
CA ARG A 418 13.81 -9.69 -10.44
C ARG A 418 12.84 -9.51 -9.26
N THR A 419 11.75 -8.75 -9.43
CA THR A 419 10.73 -8.61 -8.39
C THR A 419 9.99 -9.92 -8.10
N ALA A 420 9.76 -10.75 -9.12
CA ALA A 420 9.20 -12.09 -8.93
C ALA A 420 10.13 -12.98 -8.08
N GLU A 421 11.45 -12.95 -8.33
CA GLU A 421 12.44 -13.66 -7.51
C GLU A 421 12.42 -13.19 -6.04
N LEU A 422 12.33 -11.86 -5.81
CA LEU A 422 12.25 -11.31 -4.46
C LEU A 422 10.99 -11.77 -3.72
N LEU A 423 9.89 -11.97 -4.45
CA LEU A 423 8.63 -12.47 -3.90
C LEU A 423 8.67 -13.92 -3.46
N GLU A 424 9.43 -14.77 -4.12
CA GLU A 424 9.52 -16.20 -3.77
C GLU A 424 9.98 -16.42 -2.33
N THR A 425 10.87 -15.55 -1.84
CA THR A 425 11.43 -15.60 -0.46
C THR A 425 10.80 -14.58 0.49
N ALA A 426 9.81 -13.81 0.03
CA ALA A 426 9.21 -12.75 0.81
C ALA A 426 8.42 -13.28 2.01
N ALA A 427 8.62 -12.64 3.16
CA ALA A 427 7.81 -12.84 4.35
C ALA A 427 6.39 -12.28 4.14
N SER A 428 5.46 -12.73 4.97
CA SER A 428 4.09 -12.21 4.98
C SER A 428 3.88 -11.26 6.16
N ARG A 429 3.02 -10.27 5.99
CA ARG A 429 2.49 -9.47 7.09
C ARG A 429 1.61 -10.34 8.00
N PRO A 430 1.40 -9.96 9.28
CA PRO A 430 0.48 -10.69 10.16
C PRO A 430 -0.91 -10.83 9.56
N TRP A 431 -1.41 -12.07 9.49
CA TRP A 431 -2.65 -12.42 8.78
C TRP A 431 -3.80 -12.63 9.76
N LEU A 432 -4.50 -11.54 10.13
CA LEU A 432 -5.57 -11.57 11.12
C LEU A 432 -6.51 -10.36 10.99
N PRO A 433 -7.79 -10.49 11.42
CA PRO A 433 -8.78 -9.40 11.27
C PRO A 433 -8.41 -8.09 11.98
N SER A 434 -7.61 -8.15 13.03
CA SER A 434 -7.16 -6.97 13.77
C SER A 434 -5.87 -6.33 13.21
N TYR A 435 -5.36 -6.77 12.05
CA TYR A 435 -4.10 -6.28 11.49
C TYR A 435 -4.03 -4.75 11.35
N PRO A 436 -5.07 -4.01 10.91
CA PRO A 436 -4.97 -2.55 10.85
C PRO A 436 -4.59 -1.89 12.18
N ARG A 437 -5.04 -2.47 13.30
CA ARG A 437 -4.66 -2.02 14.65
C ARG A 437 -3.23 -2.40 15.00
N VAL A 438 -2.76 -3.56 14.56
CA VAL A 438 -1.36 -4.00 14.71
C VAL A 438 -0.43 -3.09 13.93
N SER A 439 -0.75 -2.79 12.68
CA SER A 439 -0.01 -1.85 11.81
C SER A 439 0.16 -0.48 12.47
N ALA A 440 -0.91 0.08 13.03
CA ALA A 440 -0.86 1.35 13.74
C ALA A 440 0.13 1.33 14.94
N GLN A 441 0.23 0.21 15.66
CA GLN A 441 1.20 0.07 16.76
C GLN A 441 2.65 0.02 16.25
N LEU A 442 2.90 -0.65 15.12
CA LEU A 442 4.22 -0.70 14.49
C LEU A 442 4.67 0.69 14.01
N GLN A 443 3.79 1.45 13.38
CA GLN A 443 4.05 2.82 12.96
C GLN A 443 4.39 3.72 14.16
N ALA A 444 3.59 3.67 15.21
CA ALA A 444 3.82 4.44 16.45
C ALA A 444 5.12 4.04 17.15
N MET A 445 5.49 2.76 17.12
CA MET A 445 6.75 2.25 17.68
C MET A 445 7.96 2.87 16.97
N LEU A 446 7.99 2.80 15.65
CA LEU A 446 9.09 3.36 14.86
C LEU A 446 9.21 4.87 15.09
N GLU A 447 8.12 5.61 14.96
CA GLU A 447 8.08 7.06 15.19
C GLU A 447 8.57 7.44 16.59
N ALA A 448 8.15 6.74 17.63
CA ALA A 448 8.59 7.00 19.01
C ALA A 448 10.09 6.75 19.22
N VAL A 449 10.65 5.77 18.52
CA VAL A 449 12.10 5.46 18.59
C VAL A 449 12.90 6.49 17.82
N LEU A 450 12.52 6.83 16.59
CA LEU A 450 13.25 7.80 15.77
C LEU A 450 13.27 9.19 16.40
N THR A 451 12.14 9.61 16.99
CA THR A 451 12.04 10.90 17.70
C THR A 451 12.68 10.88 19.09
N GLY A 452 13.16 9.74 19.57
CA GLY A 452 13.73 9.62 20.91
C GLY A 452 12.71 9.66 22.06
N ARG A 453 11.39 9.64 21.77
CA ARG A 453 10.33 9.59 22.79
C ARG A 453 10.37 8.30 23.61
N LEU A 454 10.79 7.20 23.00
CA LEU A 454 11.01 5.92 23.67
C LEU A 454 12.36 5.34 23.29
N GLY A 455 13.02 4.69 24.26
CA GLY A 455 14.18 3.86 23.97
C GLY A 455 13.79 2.59 23.22
N PRO A 456 14.66 2.04 22.36
CA PRO A 456 14.36 0.88 21.50
C PRO A 456 13.80 -0.32 22.25
N THR A 457 14.36 -0.69 23.40
CA THR A 457 13.90 -1.84 24.22
C THR A 457 12.50 -1.58 24.80
N ALA A 458 12.28 -0.38 25.36
CA ALA A 458 10.98 -0.02 25.93
C ALA A 458 9.89 0.07 24.85
N ALA A 459 10.23 0.58 23.67
CA ALA A 459 9.31 0.65 22.53
C ALA A 459 8.93 -0.75 22.03
N ALA A 460 9.90 -1.65 21.89
CA ALA A 460 9.69 -3.04 21.49
C ALA A 460 8.74 -3.76 22.47
N GLN A 461 9.03 -3.68 23.78
CA GLN A 461 8.21 -4.33 24.81
C GLN A 461 6.79 -3.76 24.85
N ARG A 462 6.67 -2.42 24.93
CA ARG A 462 5.35 -1.76 24.93
C ARG A 462 4.50 -2.15 23.72
N THR A 463 5.11 -2.21 22.55
CA THR A 463 4.39 -2.56 21.31
C THR A 463 4.00 -4.05 21.32
N ALA A 464 4.87 -4.92 21.83
CA ALA A 464 4.52 -6.33 22.01
C ALA A 464 3.32 -6.51 22.94
N ASP A 465 3.29 -5.82 24.08
CA ASP A 465 2.19 -5.87 25.05
C ASP A 465 0.87 -5.34 24.42
N MET A 466 0.94 -4.23 23.69
CA MET A 466 -0.23 -3.67 22.97
C MET A 466 -0.76 -4.62 21.90
N ILE A 467 0.12 -5.23 21.11
CA ILE A 467 -0.28 -6.20 20.08
C ILE A 467 -0.82 -7.47 20.76
N GLY A 468 -0.26 -7.91 21.86
CA GLY A 468 -0.79 -9.00 22.68
C GLY A 468 -2.23 -8.73 23.11
N ALA A 469 -2.50 -7.54 23.63
CA ALA A 469 -3.85 -7.12 24.03
C ALA A 469 -4.83 -7.00 22.83
N ILE A 470 -4.34 -6.52 21.67
CA ILE A 470 -5.16 -6.41 20.45
C ILE A 470 -5.55 -7.77 19.87
N THR A 471 -4.62 -8.72 19.91
CA THR A 471 -4.76 -10.02 19.23
C THR A 471 -5.22 -11.14 20.16
N GLY A 472 -5.19 -10.91 21.47
CA GLY A 472 -5.42 -11.95 22.49
C GLY A 472 -4.31 -13.00 22.57
N ARG A 473 -3.15 -12.74 21.94
CA ARG A 473 -2.03 -13.67 21.92
C ARG A 473 -1.01 -13.33 23.00
N PRO A 474 -0.35 -14.33 23.61
CA PRO A 474 0.70 -14.08 24.58
C PRO A 474 1.90 -13.36 23.93
N VAL A 475 2.60 -12.57 24.73
CA VAL A 475 3.91 -12.04 24.34
C VAL A 475 4.95 -13.11 24.67
N VAL A 476 5.72 -13.52 23.67
CA VAL A 476 6.76 -14.53 23.83
C VAL A 476 7.97 -13.87 24.47
N ALA A 477 8.35 -14.33 25.66
CA ALA A 477 9.60 -13.93 26.30
C ALA A 477 10.77 -14.58 25.55
N GLU A 478 11.79 -13.77 25.20
CA GLU A 478 13.05 -14.35 24.71
C GLU A 478 13.62 -15.29 25.82
N PRO A 479 14.07 -16.52 25.53
CA PRO A 479 14.79 -17.31 26.52
C PRO A 479 16.01 -16.49 26.94
N GLU A 480 16.22 -16.39 28.27
CA GLU A 480 17.42 -15.74 28.80
C GLU A 480 18.65 -16.35 28.12
N PRO A 481 19.62 -15.53 27.66
CA PRO A 481 20.82 -16.08 27.06
C PRO A 481 21.45 -16.99 28.11
N VAL A 482 21.58 -18.28 27.77
CA VAL A 482 22.33 -19.24 28.61
C VAL A 482 23.75 -18.70 28.70
N VAL A 483 24.07 -18.06 29.79
CA VAL A 483 25.45 -17.68 30.11
C VAL A 483 26.19 -19.00 30.29
N VAL A 484 26.81 -19.48 29.22
CA VAL A 484 27.78 -20.56 29.32
C VAL A 484 28.93 -19.97 30.12
N ALA A 485 28.95 -20.27 31.41
CA ALA A 485 30.09 -19.96 32.27
C ALA A 485 31.32 -20.56 31.59
N ALA A 486 32.24 -19.69 31.15
CA ALA A 486 33.53 -20.14 30.67
C ALA A 486 34.15 -20.95 31.82
N ALA A 487 34.23 -22.28 31.64
CA ALA A 487 34.99 -23.13 32.53
C ALA A 487 36.42 -22.63 32.47
N ALA A 488 36.89 -22.07 33.60
CA ALA A 488 38.29 -21.75 33.80
C ALA A 488 39.08 -23.06 33.68
N VAL A 489 40.01 -23.10 32.72
CA VAL A 489 41.10 -24.06 32.63
C VAL A 489 42.37 -23.37 33.12
#